data_dc0d491f609b774350875791c9e6372e
#
_entry.id   dc0d491f609b774350875791c9e6372e
#
_cell.length_a   1.000
_cell.length_b   1.000
_cell.length_c   1.000
_cell.angle_alpha   90.00
_cell.angle_beta   90.00
_cell.angle_gamma   90.00
#
_symmetry.space_group_name_H-M   'P 1'
#
loop_
_entity.id
_entity.type
_entity.pdbx_description
1 polymer ?
#
loop_
_entity_poly.entity_id
_entity_poly.type
_entity_poly.pdbx_seq_one_letter_code
_entity_poly.pdbx_strand_id
1 'polypeptide(L)'
;MTGSENAAGKAGLEARARRAAPPENELQDDRWSYFGWAERPYFQAMRRFRYDIFRPLLIRLGRLGLRPNHVTVASFLAVLVGFPLFWGAKLYGWAFAALALHVILDGFDGPLAQALDQHGTAQGALMDMSNDVTGLVIVILTVSYFNAGAGPSVNVFIGTVYAITYLYLTIFAVAQNLLDIRYAYVVKTKYPVYILLLCKWLFAFDLATPVMALASVYMGLSAFFGFLRVARTLR
;
A
#
# COMPACT_ATOMS: atom_id res chain seq x y z
N MET A 1 7.09 38.98 -18.96
CA MET A 1 8.03 38.61 -17.88
C MET A 1 7.80 37.18 -17.35
N THR A 2 7.51 36.20 -18.17
CA THR A 2 7.09 34.82 -17.72
C THR A 2 8.01 33.70 -18.16
N GLY A 3 9.06 34.00 -18.92
CA GLY A 3 9.95 32.95 -19.45
C GLY A 3 11.15 32.55 -18.57
N SER A 4 11.67 33.49 -17.77
CA SER A 4 12.88 33.29 -16.98
C SER A 4 12.64 32.52 -15.67
N GLU A 5 11.49 32.68 -15.03
CA GLU A 5 11.13 31.96 -13.81
C GLU A 5 10.90 30.48 -14.07
N ASN A 6 10.34 30.13 -15.24
CA ASN A 6 10.10 28.75 -15.62
C ASN A 6 11.40 27.99 -15.94
N ALA A 7 12.41 28.67 -16.48
CA ALA A 7 13.72 28.08 -16.77
C ALA A 7 14.53 27.82 -15.48
N ALA A 8 14.50 28.73 -14.52
CA ALA A 8 15.16 28.56 -13.24
C ALA A 8 14.52 27.44 -12.41
N GLY A 9 13.20 27.33 -12.45
CA GLY A 9 12.47 26.22 -11.81
C GLY A 9 12.81 24.86 -12.41
N LYS A 10 12.93 24.78 -13.76
CA LYS A 10 13.32 23.53 -14.45
C LYS A 10 14.77 23.11 -14.14
N ALA A 11 15.71 24.07 -14.16
CA ALA A 11 17.12 23.78 -13.82
C ALA A 11 17.29 23.36 -12.35
N GLY A 12 16.54 23.97 -11.43
CA GLY A 12 16.52 23.59 -10.02
C GLY A 12 15.98 22.17 -9.79
N LEU A 13 14.95 21.76 -10.52
CA LEU A 13 14.41 20.39 -10.46
C LEU A 13 15.39 19.35 -11.01
N GLU A 14 16.11 19.68 -12.08
CA GLU A 14 17.13 18.80 -12.66
C GLU A 14 18.36 18.67 -11.76
N ALA A 15 18.79 19.75 -11.13
CA ALA A 15 19.88 19.74 -10.16
C ALA A 15 19.53 18.93 -8.90
N ARG A 16 18.30 19.03 -8.40
CA ARG A 16 17.79 18.21 -7.28
C ARG A 16 17.67 16.74 -7.65
N ALA A 17 17.21 16.43 -8.86
CA ALA A 17 17.11 15.06 -9.35
C ALA A 17 18.48 14.39 -9.61
N ARG A 18 19.56 15.19 -9.75
CA ARG A 18 20.94 14.68 -9.91
C ARG A 18 21.65 14.44 -8.57
N ARG A 19 21.11 14.92 -7.44
CA ARG A 19 21.65 14.55 -6.14
C ARG A 19 21.53 13.04 -5.98
N ALA A 20 22.62 12.41 -5.60
CA ALA A 20 22.69 10.99 -5.27
C ALA A 20 21.58 10.64 -4.28
N ALA A 21 21.17 9.37 -4.26
CA ALA A 21 20.21 8.88 -3.27
C ALA A 21 20.58 9.42 -1.88
N PRO A 22 19.64 9.94 -1.11
CA PRO A 22 19.92 10.51 0.19
C PRO A 22 20.71 9.51 1.04
N PRO A 23 21.66 9.98 1.88
CA PRO A 23 22.40 9.11 2.76
C PRO A 23 21.44 8.29 3.63
N GLU A 24 21.87 7.10 4.02
CA GLU A 24 21.01 6.10 4.70
C GLU A 24 20.31 6.63 5.96
N ASN A 25 20.85 7.66 6.58
CA ASN A 25 20.35 8.32 7.81
C ASN A 25 19.18 9.30 7.55
N GLU A 26 18.92 9.70 6.29
CA GLU A 26 17.79 10.57 5.91
C GLU A 26 16.56 9.76 5.46
N LEU A 27 16.65 8.42 5.54
CA LEU A 27 15.52 7.57 5.24
C LEU A 27 14.47 7.75 6.34
N GLN A 28 13.43 8.45 5.96
CA GLN A 28 12.07 8.49 6.53
C GLN A 28 11.94 7.98 7.97
N ASP A 29 11.37 8.76 8.85
CA ASP A 29 10.96 8.33 10.18
C ASP A 29 10.13 7.04 10.11
N ASP A 30 10.81 5.90 10.19
CA ASP A 30 10.25 4.55 10.03
C ASP A 30 9.26 4.18 11.15
N ARG A 31 9.02 5.07 12.13
CA ARG A 31 8.09 4.84 13.25
C ARG A 31 6.64 4.64 12.80
N TRP A 32 6.27 5.24 11.67
CA TRP A 32 4.94 5.06 11.09
C TRP A 32 4.82 3.88 10.13
N SER A 33 5.94 3.18 9.88
CA SER A 33 5.92 1.98 9.08
C SER A 33 5.32 0.82 9.88
N TYR A 34 4.76 -0.16 9.18
CA TYR A 34 4.30 -1.42 9.78
C TYR A 34 5.15 -2.61 9.33
N PHE A 35 6.44 -2.36 9.06
CA PHE A 35 7.41 -3.41 8.71
C PHE A 35 8.24 -3.81 9.91
N GLY A 36 8.50 -5.11 10.03
CA GLY A 36 9.47 -5.64 10.96
C GLY A 36 10.90 -5.26 10.58
N TRP A 37 11.81 -5.26 11.55
CA TRP A 37 13.20 -4.87 11.32
C TRP A 37 13.91 -5.73 10.26
N ALA A 38 13.56 -7.02 10.15
CA ALA A 38 14.17 -7.92 9.17
C ALA A 38 13.64 -7.72 7.74
N GLU A 39 12.48 -7.08 7.57
CA GLU A 39 11.88 -6.79 6.28
C GLU A 39 12.35 -5.44 5.69
N ARG A 40 12.83 -4.52 6.53
CA ARG A 40 13.24 -3.17 6.12
C ARG A 40 14.24 -3.15 4.96
N PRO A 41 15.33 -3.95 4.96
CA PRO A 41 16.30 -3.94 3.85
C PRO A 41 15.67 -4.32 2.50
N TYR A 42 14.76 -5.31 2.51
CA TYR A 42 14.05 -5.74 1.31
C TYR A 42 13.15 -4.61 0.76
N PHE A 43 12.38 -3.96 1.62
CA PHE A 43 11.49 -2.87 1.19
C PHE A 43 12.25 -1.64 0.73
N GLN A 44 13.38 -1.33 1.36
CA GLN A 44 14.29 -0.26 0.92
C GLN A 44 14.88 -0.57 -0.46
N ALA A 45 15.37 -1.79 -0.69
CA ALA A 45 15.88 -2.22 -1.98
C ALA A 45 14.80 -2.14 -3.08
N MET A 46 13.57 -2.61 -2.78
CA MET A 46 12.45 -2.55 -3.69
C MET A 46 12.01 -1.10 -3.99
N ARG A 47 12.07 -0.21 -3.00
CA ARG A 47 11.79 1.22 -3.19
C ARG A 47 12.84 1.88 -4.10
N ARG A 48 14.13 1.62 -3.88
CA ARG A 48 15.22 2.09 -4.73
C ARG A 48 15.06 1.60 -6.17
N PHE A 49 14.81 0.31 -6.36
CA PHE A 49 14.59 -0.30 -7.66
C PHE A 49 13.43 0.37 -8.42
N ARG A 50 12.28 0.58 -7.76
CA ARG A 50 11.15 1.28 -8.36
C ARG A 50 11.50 2.73 -8.71
N TYR A 51 12.22 3.45 -7.83
CA TYR A 51 12.66 4.81 -8.09
C TYR A 51 13.56 4.87 -9.32
N ASP A 52 14.56 4.00 -9.41
CA ASP A 52 15.53 4.02 -10.51
C ASP A 52 14.87 3.75 -11.88
N ILE A 53 13.96 2.77 -11.94
CA ILE A 53 13.22 2.44 -13.16
C ILE A 53 12.29 3.58 -13.57
N PHE A 54 11.53 4.13 -12.64
CA PHE A 54 10.47 5.09 -12.96
C PHE A 54 10.92 6.55 -12.89
N ARG A 55 12.15 6.82 -12.46
CA ARG A 55 12.69 8.17 -12.29
C ARG A 55 12.41 9.12 -13.47
N PRO A 56 12.65 8.76 -14.74
CA PRO A 56 12.39 9.67 -15.86
C PRO A 56 10.90 10.02 -16.00
N LEU A 57 10.01 9.07 -15.71
CA LEU A 57 8.56 9.28 -15.72
C LEU A 57 8.15 10.17 -14.53
N LEU A 58 8.66 9.90 -13.33
CA LEU A 58 8.35 10.64 -12.11
C LEU A 58 8.74 12.12 -12.21
N ILE A 59 9.91 12.42 -12.80
CA ILE A 59 10.34 13.78 -13.06
C ILE A 59 9.38 14.49 -14.04
N ARG A 60 8.92 13.79 -15.09
CA ARG A 60 7.96 14.35 -16.05
C ARG A 60 6.62 14.64 -15.37
N LEU A 61 6.11 13.72 -14.55
CA LEU A 61 4.87 13.90 -13.80
C LEU A 61 4.97 15.08 -12.81
N GLY A 62 6.09 15.21 -12.12
CA GLY A 62 6.36 16.35 -11.24
C GLY A 62 6.38 17.69 -12.00
N ARG A 63 6.96 17.73 -13.22
CA ARG A 63 6.94 18.92 -14.09
C ARG A 63 5.53 19.31 -14.56
N LEU A 64 4.63 18.33 -14.69
CA LEU A 64 3.21 18.56 -14.99
C LEU A 64 2.40 19.02 -13.77
N GLY A 65 3.04 19.22 -12.61
CA GLY A 65 2.39 19.67 -11.38
C GLY A 65 1.73 18.55 -10.56
N LEU A 66 1.93 17.29 -10.93
CA LEU A 66 1.46 16.17 -10.12
C LEU A 66 2.25 16.11 -8.81
N ARG A 67 1.51 16.04 -7.70
CA ARG A 67 2.06 15.88 -6.35
C ARG A 67 1.81 14.47 -5.84
N PRO A 68 2.62 13.95 -4.89
CA PRO A 68 2.39 12.62 -4.30
C PRO A 68 0.96 12.44 -3.78
N ASN A 69 0.44 13.42 -3.06
CA ASN A 69 -0.93 13.38 -2.53
C ASN A 69 -2.01 13.22 -3.61
N HIS A 70 -1.82 13.80 -4.81
CA HIS A 70 -2.77 13.61 -5.92
C HIS A 70 -2.78 12.15 -6.39
N VAL A 71 -1.61 11.51 -6.41
CA VAL A 71 -1.47 10.10 -6.79
C VAL A 71 -2.10 9.19 -5.74
N THR A 72 -1.83 9.45 -4.44
CA THR A 72 -2.43 8.70 -3.33
C THR A 72 -3.96 8.83 -3.34
N VAL A 73 -4.51 10.04 -3.54
CA VAL A 73 -5.97 10.25 -3.62
C VAL A 73 -6.57 9.53 -4.84
N ALA A 74 -5.92 9.60 -6.01
CA ALA A 74 -6.38 8.88 -7.20
C ALA A 74 -6.34 7.36 -6.99
N SER A 75 -5.30 6.83 -6.36
CA SER A 75 -5.18 5.44 -5.95
C SER A 75 -6.32 5.03 -5.02
N PHE A 76 -6.60 5.85 -4.01
CA PHE A 76 -7.68 5.62 -3.04
C PHE A 76 -9.06 5.62 -3.71
N LEU A 77 -9.33 6.58 -4.58
CA LEU A 77 -10.60 6.62 -5.33
C LEU A 77 -10.79 5.41 -6.25
N ALA A 78 -9.71 4.93 -6.88
CA ALA A 78 -9.79 3.74 -7.72
C ALA A 78 -10.24 2.50 -6.93
N VAL A 79 -9.74 2.32 -5.71
CA VAL A 79 -10.10 1.16 -4.88
C VAL A 79 -11.37 1.37 -4.07
N LEU A 80 -11.63 2.57 -3.55
CA LEU A 80 -12.79 2.87 -2.71
C LEU A 80 -14.09 2.97 -3.51
N VAL A 81 -14.02 3.53 -4.71
CA VAL A 81 -15.19 3.81 -5.54
C VAL A 81 -15.19 2.92 -6.78
N GLY A 82 -14.09 2.92 -7.54
CA GLY A 82 -14.02 2.22 -8.81
C GLY A 82 -14.20 0.71 -8.65
N PHE A 83 -13.45 0.09 -7.75
CA PHE A 83 -13.51 -1.36 -7.55
C PHE A 83 -14.92 -1.84 -7.11
N PRO A 84 -15.55 -1.33 -6.01
CA PRO A 84 -16.87 -1.76 -5.60
C PRO A 84 -17.96 -1.46 -6.62
N LEU A 85 -17.90 -0.31 -7.30
CA LEU A 85 -18.87 0.06 -8.32
C LEU A 85 -18.89 -0.94 -9.48
N PHE A 86 -17.72 -1.22 -10.06
CA PHE A 86 -17.62 -2.16 -11.17
C PHE A 86 -17.89 -3.61 -10.73
N TRP A 87 -17.49 -3.98 -9.52
CA TRP A 87 -17.77 -5.30 -8.97
C TRP A 87 -19.28 -5.51 -8.75
N GLY A 88 -19.97 -4.54 -8.13
CA GLY A 88 -21.41 -4.58 -7.92
C GLY A 88 -22.20 -4.62 -9.23
N ALA A 89 -21.72 -3.93 -10.26
CA ALA A 89 -22.25 -3.97 -11.62
C ALA A 89 -21.89 -5.26 -12.38
N LYS A 90 -21.16 -6.21 -11.78
CA LYS A 90 -20.65 -7.46 -12.40
C LYS A 90 -19.70 -7.23 -13.57
N LEU A 91 -19.10 -6.04 -13.65
CA LEU A 91 -18.09 -5.66 -14.64
C LEU A 91 -16.68 -6.01 -14.09
N TYR A 92 -16.45 -7.31 -13.81
CA TYR A 92 -15.27 -7.77 -13.09
C TYR A 92 -13.94 -7.37 -13.75
N GLY A 93 -13.86 -7.37 -15.09
CA GLY A 93 -12.67 -6.90 -15.80
C GLY A 93 -12.33 -5.44 -15.47
N TRP A 94 -13.32 -4.56 -15.41
CA TRP A 94 -13.14 -3.16 -15.01
C TRP A 94 -12.83 -3.01 -13.53
N ALA A 95 -13.40 -3.87 -12.67
CA ALA A 95 -13.03 -3.91 -11.25
C ALA A 95 -11.55 -4.26 -11.08
N PHE A 96 -11.05 -5.30 -11.76
CA PHE A 96 -9.62 -5.64 -11.71
C PHE A 96 -8.74 -4.59 -12.37
N ALA A 97 -9.20 -3.87 -13.41
CA ALA A 97 -8.50 -2.72 -13.97
C ALA A 97 -8.39 -1.57 -12.94
N ALA A 98 -9.45 -1.27 -12.19
CA ALA A 98 -9.43 -0.29 -11.12
C ALA A 98 -8.47 -0.72 -9.98
N LEU A 99 -8.46 -2.02 -9.62
CA LEU A 99 -7.54 -2.57 -8.64
C LEU A 99 -6.08 -2.50 -9.11
N ALA A 100 -5.82 -2.81 -10.39
CA ALA A 100 -4.48 -2.67 -10.98
C ALA A 100 -4.02 -1.21 -10.98
N LEU A 101 -4.91 -0.28 -11.33
CA LEU A 101 -4.63 1.15 -11.27
C LEU A 101 -4.29 1.59 -9.84
N HIS A 102 -5.06 1.15 -8.83
CA HIS A 102 -4.75 1.37 -7.42
C HIS A 102 -3.33 0.90 -7.08
N VAL A 103 -2.98 -0.35 -7.40
CA VAL A 103 -1.65 -0.92 -7.10
C VAL A 103 -0.52 -0.16 -7.78
N ILE A 104 -0.72 0.27 -9.04
CA ILE A 104 0.28 1.04 -9.79
C ILE A 104 0.48 2.42 -9.16
N LEU A 105 -0.60 3.13 -8.88
CA LEU A 105 -0.54 4.48 -8.29
C LEU A 105 0.05 4.45 -6.88
N ASP A 106 -0.35 3.48 -6.06
CA ASP A 106 0.20 3.21 -4.73
C ASP A 106 1.73 2.93 -4.78
N GLY A 107 2.18 2.31 -5.86
CA GLY A 107 3.61 2.11 -6.11
C GLY A 107 4.38 3.37 -6.54
N PHE A 108 3.70 4.43 -6.97
CA PHE A 108 4.31 5.64 -7.53
C PHE A 108 4.40 6.81 -6.57
N ASP A 109 3.52 6.91 -5.55
CA ASP A 109 3.47 8.07 -4.66
C ASP A 109 4.77 8.25 -3.85
N GLY A 110 5.31 7.20 -3.25
CA GLY A 110 6.58 7.23 -2.54
C GLY A 110 7.78 7.62 -3.44
N PRO A 111 8.02 6.95 -4.58
CA PRO A 111 9.03 7.37 -5.54
C PRO A 111 8.84 8.78 -6.10
N LEU A 112 7.60 9.25 -6.30
CA LEU A 112 7.31 10.62 -6.72
C LEU A 112 7.66 11.63 -5.61
N ALA A 113 7.32 11.32 -4.35
CA ALA A 113 7.71 12.13 -3.21
C ALA A 113 9.24 12.27 -3.12
N GLN A 114 9.96 11.19 -3.33
CA GLN A 114 11.43 11.19 -3.38
C GLN A 114 11.96 12.03 -4.55
N ALA A 115 11.37 11.91 -5.75
CA ALA A 115 11.79 12.68 -6.94
C ALA A 115 11.57 14.19 -6.78
N LEU A 116 10.58 14.60 -5.95
CA LEU A 116 10.25 16.00 -5.67
C LEU A 116 10.85 16.53 -4.37
N ASP A 117 11.67 15.75 -3.68
CA ASP A 117 12.27 16.10 -2.38
C ASP A 117 11.22 16.44 -1.30
N GLN A 118 10.08 15.72 -1.34
CA GLN A 118 8.92 15.90 -0.45
C GLN A 118 8.66 14.65 0.42
N HIS A 119 9.70 13.83 0.64
CA HIS A 119 9.62 12.59 1.40
C HIS A 119 9.77 12.83 2.91
N GLY A 120 9.39 11.84 3.69
CA GLY A 120 9.67 11.80 5.14
C GLY A 120 8.66 12.55 6.01
N THR A 121 7.45 12.88 5.51
CA THR A 121 6.43 13.47 6.37
C THR A 121 5.60 12.40 7.07
N ALA A 122 5.33 12.58 8.38
CA ALA A 122 4.43 11.70 9.13
C ALA A 122 3.03 11.63 8.51
N GLN A 123 2.54 12.74 7.95
CA GLN A 123 1.26 12.79 7.24
C GLN A 123 1.26 11.89 6.00
N GLY A 124 2.34 11.94 5.18
CA GLY A 124 2.45 11.09 3.99
C GLY A 124 2.47 9.61 4.36
N ALA A 125 3.25 9.23 5.38
CA ALA A 125 3.31 7.85 5.86
C ALA A 125 1.96 7.36 6.42
N LEU A 126 1.21 8.20 7.13
CA LEU A 126 -0.12 7.88 7.63
C LEU A 126 -1.13 7.70 6.48
N MET A 127 -1.08 8.57 5.46
CA MET A 127 -1.95 8.45 4.28
C MET A 127 -1.66 7.18 3.49
N ASP A 128 -0.40 6.84 3.25
CA ASP A 128 0.03 5.61 2.57
C ASP A 128 -0.46 4.36 3.32
N MET A 129 -0.21 4.29 4.63
CA MET A 129 -0.69 3.20 5.48
C MET A 129 -2.22 3.10 5.47
N SER A 130 -2.92 4.23 5.59
CA SER A 130 -4.39 4.26 5.59
C SER A 130 -4.95 3.78 4.26
N ASN A 131 -4.34 4.19 3.13
CA ASN A 131 -4.71 3.75 1.80
C ASN A 131 -4.51 2.23 1.63
N ASP A 132 -3.36 1.72 2.08
CA ASP A 132 -3.03 0.29 2.06
C ASP A 132 -4.06 -0.56 2.79
N VAL A 133 -4.35 -0.18 4.04
CA VAL A 133 -5.26 -0.96 4.91
C VAL A 133 -6.70 -0.85 4.43
N THR A 134 -7.17 0.37 4.19
CA THR A 134 -8.56 0.61 3.76
C THR A 134 -8.80 -0.01 2.39
N GLY A 135 -7.86 0.12 1.46
CA GLY A 135 -7.96 -0.48 0.14
C GLY A 135 -8.15 -1.99 0.20
N LEU A 136 -7.31 -2.70 0.99
CA LEU A 136 -7.45 -4.14 1.14
C LEU A 136 -8.78 -4.53 1.79
N VAL A 137 -9.16 -3.86 2.88
CA VAL A 137 -10.44 -4.14 3.58
C VAL A 137 -11.62 -3.96 2.63
N ILE A 138 -11.66 -2.88 1.85
CA ILE A 138 -12.73 -2.62 0.88
C ILE A 138 -12.77 -3.70 -0.20
N VAL A 139 -11.64 -4.08 -0.77
CA VAL A 139 -11.58 -5.15 -1.78
C VAL A 139 -12.15 -6.44 -1.20
N ILE A 140 -11.70 -6.85 -0.02
CA ILE A 140 -12.13 -8.09 0.61
C ILE A 140 -13.62 -8.08 0.95
N LEU A 141 -14.12 -6.99 1.56
CA LEU A 141 -15.53 -6.87 1.86
C LEU A 141 -16.38 -6.84 0.58
N THR A 142 -15.91 -6.15 -0.46
CA THR A 142 -16.60 -6.11 -1.75
C THR A 142 -16.74 -7.51 -2.35
N VAL A 143 -15.65 -8.28 -2.45
CA VAL A 143 -15.69 -9.62 -3.05
C VAL A 143 -16.42 -10.64 -2.17
N SER A 144 -16.55 -10.38 -0.87
CA SER A 144 -17.26 -11.25 0.06
C SER A 144 -18.76 -11.00 0.08
N TYR A 145 -19.20 -9.73 0.06
CA TYR A 145 -20.60 -9.37 0.25
C TYR A 145 -21.33 -9.08 -1.05
N PHE A 146 -20.71 -8.37 -2.01
CA PHE A 146 -21.34 -8.09 -3.28
C PHE A 146 -21.31 -9.32 -4.19
N ASN A 147 -22.46 -9.70 -4.73
CA ASN A 147 -22.63 -10.87 -5.59
C ASN A 147 -22.18 -12.19 -4.92
N ALA A 148 -22.38 -12.30 -3.60
CA ALA A 148 -22.08 -13.53 -2.87
C ALA A 148 -22.76 -14.75 -3.54
N GLY A 149 -21.95 -15.78 -3.83
CA GLY A 149 -22.41 -16.97 -4.55
C GLY A 149 -22.43 -16.85 -6.09
N ALA A 150 -22.12 -15.68 -6.67
CA ALA A 150 -22.01 -15.47 -8.11
C ALA A 150 -20.61 -14.96 -8.48
N GLY A 151 -19.99 -15.53 -9.50
CA GLY A 151 -18.66 -15.10 -9.98
C GLY A 151 -17.52 -15.38 -9.00
N PRO A 152 -16.47 -14.55 -8.97
CA PRO A 152 -15.27 -14.78 -8.19
C PRO A 152 -15.39 -14.42 -6.69
N SER A 153 -16.59 -14.50 -6.09
CA SER A 153 -16.80 -14.17 -4.67
C SER A 153 -16.02 -15.07 -3.71
N VAL A 154 -15.69 -14.53 -2.54
CA VAL A 154 -15.03 -15.25 -1.44
C VAL A 154 -16.07 -15.54 -0.35
N ASN A 155 -15.85 -16.59 0.43
CA ASN A 155 -16.69 -16.89 1.58
C ASN A 155 -16.76 -15.69 2.54
N VAL A 156 -17.98 -15.22 2.85
CA VAL A 156 -18.23 -14.01 3.66
C VAL A 156 -17.54 -14.08 5.02
N PHE A 157 -17.64 -15.21 5.72
CA PHE A 157 -17.03 -15.38 7.03
C PHE A 157 -15.51 -15.28 6.95
N ILE A 158 -14.89 -15.99 6.01
CA ILE A 158 -13.42 -16.00 5.82
C ILE A 158 -12.94 -14.60 5.41
N GLY A 159 -13.63 -13.95 4.48
CA GLY A 159 -13.30 -12.59 4.06
C GLY A 159 -13.37 -11.59 5.21
N THR A 160 -14.43 -11.67 6.02
CA THR A 160 -14.59 -10.79 7.19
C THR A 160 -13.50 -11.02 8.23
N VAL A 161 -13.22 -12.28 8.58
CA VAL A 161 -12.15 -12.61 9.54
C VAL A 161 -10.80 -12.16 9.02
N TYR A 162 -10.53 -12.34 7.73
CA TYR A 162 -9.29 -11.87 7.09
C TYR A 162 -9.14 -10.35 7.20
N ALA A 163 -10.18 -9.59 6.84
CA ALA A 163 -10.15 -8.13 6.89
C ALA A 163 -9.90 -7.61 8.32
N ILE A 164 -10.60 -8.20 9.31
CA ILE A 164 -10.45 -7.84 10.73
C ILE A 164 -9.03 -8.17 11.23
N THR A 165 -8.53 -9.37 10.97
CA THR A 165 -7.19 -9.79 11.44
C THR A 165 -6.08 -8.98 10.78
N TYR A 166 -6.24 -8.60 9.50
CA TYR A 166 -5.31 -7.70 8.81
C TYR A 166 -5.29 -6.31 9.45
N LEU A 167 -6.45 -5.74 9.76
CA LEU A 167 -6.57 -4.46 10.43
C LEU A 167 -5.87 -4.48 11.81
N TYR A 168 -6.16 -5.49 12.64
CA TYR A 168 -5.52 -5.62 13.95
C TYR A 168 -4.01 -5.84 13.85
N LEU A 169 -3.55 -6.67 12.92
CA LEU A 169 -2.13 -6.87 12.67
C LEU A 169 -1.44 -5.53 12.37
N THR A 170 -2.02 -4.71 11.49
CA THR A 170 -1.45 -3.41 11.11
C THR A 170 -1.44 -2.44 12.29
N ILE A 171 -2.54 -2.34 13.06
CA ILE A 171 -2.63 -1.48 14.24
C ILE A 171 -1.51 -1.84 15.25
N PHE A 172 -1.35 -3.13 15.57
CA PHE A 172 -0.32 -3.54 16.53
C PHE A 172 1.10 -3.45 15.99
N ALA A 173 1.31 -3.62 14.68
CA ALA A 173 2.60 -3.40 14.07
C ALA A 173 3.03 -1.93 14.18
N VAL A 174 2.12 -0.99 13.87
CA VAL A 174 2.37 0.45 14.04
C VAL A 174 2.59 0.81 15.51
N ALA A 175 1.75 0.31 16.42
CA ALA A 175 1.91 0.55 17.84
C ALA A 175 3.26 0.05 18.37
N GLN A 176 3.73 -1.11 17.93
CA GLN A 176 5.05 -1.63 18.28
C GLN A 176 6.18 -0.72 17.77
N ASN A 177 6.08 -0.24 16.52
CA ASN A 177 7.07 0.69 15.98
C ASN A 177 7.09 2.04 16.70
N LEU A 178 5.92 2.58 17.06
CA LEU A 178 5.82 3.82 17.84
C LEU A 178 6.40 3.70 19.26
N LEU A 179 6.36 2.51 19.84
CA LEU A 179 6.91 2.19 21.16
C LEU A 179 8.33 1.61 21.10
N ASP A 180 8.99 1.64 19.94
CA ASP A 180 10.31 1.05 19.69
C ASP A 180 10.42 -0.44 20.09
N ILE A 181 9.29 -1.18 20.04
CA ILE A 181 9.25 -2.62 20.32
C ILE A 181 9.73 -3.37 19.09
N ARG A 182 10.82 -4.12 19.20
CA ARG A 182 11.37 -4.89 18.09
C ARG A 182 10.53 -6.12 17.76
N TYR A 183 10.14 -6.27 16.50
CA TYR A 183 9.56 -7.49 15.93
C TYR A 183 10.17 -7.77 14.56
N ALA A 184 10.24 -9.05 14.18
CA ALA A 184 11.02 -9.45 13.01
C ALA A 184 10.24 -9.27 11.70
N TYR A 185 9.01 -9.77 11.64
CA TYR A 185 8.23 -9.87 10.40
C TYR A 185 6.77 -9.49 10.62
N VAL A 186 6.22 -8.78 9.62
CA VAL A 186 4.78 -8.66 9.37
C VAL A 186 4.54 -9.08 7.92
N VAL A 187 4.11 -10.31 7.70
CA VAL A 187 3.89 -10.80 6.34
C VAL A 187 2.74 -10.05 5.68
N LYS A 188 3.08 -9.24 4.68
CA LYS A 188 2.09 -8.53 3.86
C LYS A 188 1.40 -9.50 2.91
N THR A 189 0.13 -9.72 3.12
CA THR A 189 -0.69 -10.61 2.29
C THR A 189 -1.49 -9.88 1.20
N LYS A 190 -1.46 -8.54 1.14
CA LYS A 190 -2.22 -7.69 0.21
C LYS A 190 -2.07 -8.15 -1.25
N TYR A 191 -0.85 -8.09 -1.78
CA TYR A 191 -0.62 -8.42 -3.19
C TYR A 191 -0.85 -9.90 -3.53
N PRO A 192 -0.37 -10.89 -2.73
CA PRO A 192 -0.74 -12.29 -2.94
C PRO A 192 -2.25 -12.51 -3.04
N VAL A 193 -3.04 -11.89 -2.16
CA VAL A 193 -4.50 -12.02 -2.20
C VAL A 193 -5.10 -11.39 -3.45
N TYR A 194 -4.64 -10.22 -3.87
CA TYR A 194 -5.11 -9.59 -5.12
C TYR A 194 -4.84 -10.47 -6.34
N ILE A 195 -3.65 -11.08 -6.42
CA ILE A 195 -3.29 -12.03 -7.47
C ILE A 195 -4.19 -13.27 -7.42
N LEU A 196 -4.44 -13.83 -6.24
CA LEU A 196 -5.29 -15.00 -6.09
C LEU A 196 -6.76 -14.71 -6.45
N LEU A 197 -7.26 -13.51 -6.15
CA LEU A 197 -8.59 -13.08 -6.60
C LEU A 197 -8.66 -12.94 -8.12
N LEU A 198 -7.63 -12.39 -8.74
CA LEU A 198 -7.51 -12.32 -10.20
C LEU A 198 -7.46 -13.71 -10.82
N CYS A 199 -6.65 -14.62 -10.28
CA CYS A 199 -6.57 -16.00 -10.72
C CYS A 199 -7.92 -16.73 -10.58
N LYS A 200 -8.63 -16.52 -9.48
CA LYS A 200 -9.97 -17.06 -9.27
C LYS A 200 -10.95 -16.59 -10.35
N TRP A 201 -10.88 -15.31 -10.73
CA TRP A 201 -11.72 -14.78 -11.79
C TRP A 201 -11.37 -15.34 -13.17
N LEU A 202 -10.07 -15.42 -13.50
CA LEU A 202 -9.61 -15.85 -14.84
C LEU A 202 -9.74 -17.35 -15.07
N PHE A 203 -9.46 -18.16 -14.04
CA PHE A 203 -9.32 -19.61 -14.16
C PHE A 203 -10.39 -20.41 -13.42
N ALA A 204 -11.35 -19.72 -12.75
CA ALA A 204 -12.38 -20.32 -11.90
C ALA A 204 -11.82 -21.25 -10.79
N PHE A 205 -10.55 -21.08 -10.40
CA PHE A 205 -9.86 -21.88 -9.41
C PHE A 205 -9.69 -21.11 -8.09
N ASP A 206 -10.34 -21.60 -7.03
CA ASP A 206 -10.35 -20.90 -5.73
C ASP A 206 -9.20 -21.31 -4.82
N LEU A 207 -8.06 -20.65 -4.95
CA LEU A 207 -7.02 -20.62 -3.93
C LEU A 207 -7.15 -19.44 -2.97
N ALA A 208 -7.93 -18.42 -3.32
CA ALA A 208 -8.03 -17.22 -2.50
C ALA A 208 -8.64 -17.54 -1.13
N THR A 209 -9.74 -18.29 -1.10
CA THR A 209 -10.43 -18.64 0.15
C THR A 209 -9.55 -19.41 1.13
N PRO A 210 -8.90 -20.56 0.78
CA PRO A 210 -8.05 -21.27 1.72
C PRO A 210 -6.79 -20.49 2.14
N VAL A 211 -6.19 -19.72 1.22
CA VAL A 211 -5.02 -18.87 1.57
C VAL A 211 -5.42 -17.78 2.54
N MET A 212 -6.57 -17.12 2.33
CA MET A 212 -7.09 -16.14 3.27
C MET A 212 -7.42 -16.73 4.63
N ALA A 213 -7.96 -17.94 4.69
CA ALA A 213 -8.21 -18.63 5.95
C ALA A 213 -6.91 -18.88 6.73
N LEU A 214 -5.89 -19.44 6.09
CA LEU A 214 -4.57 -19.66 6.69
C LEU A 214 -3.89 -18.36 7.10
N ALA A 215 -3.92 -17.34 6.24
CA ALA A 215 -3.39 -16.01 6.53
C ALA A 215 -4.10 -15.36 7.73
N SER A 216 -5.41 -15.56 7.87
CA SER A 216 -6.19 -15.03 9.01
C SER A 216 -5.72 -15.61 10.33
N VAL A 217 -5.44 -16.93 10.38
CA VAL A 217 -4.89 -17.59 11.58
C VAL A 217 -3.52 -17.00 11.91
N TYR A 218 -2.63 -16.91 10.94
CA TYR A 218 -1.30 -16.32 11.12
C TYR A 218 -1.38 -14.86 11.61
N MET A 219 -2.19 -14.04 10.96
CA MET A 219 -2.35 -12.62 11.29
C MET A 219 -3.00 -12.44 12.66
N GLY A 220 -4.00 -13.27 13.00
CA GLY A 220 -4.64 -13.26 14.30
C GLY A 220 -3.67 -13.57 15.43
N LEU A 221 -2.85 -14.62 15.28
CA LEU A 221 -1.80 -14.96 16.24
C LEU A 221 -0.74 -13.85 16.34
N SER A 222 -0.30 -13.31 15.22
CA SER A 222 0.69 -12.23 15.18
C SER A 222 0.16 -10.95 15.86
N ALA A 223 -1.09 -10.59 15.62
CA ALA A 223 -1.76 -9.46 16.26
C ALA A 223 -1.91 -9.68 17.77
N PHE A 224 -2.27 -10.88 18.20
CA PHE A 224 -2.38 -11.23 19.61
C PHE A 224 -1.04 -11.11 20.34
N PHE A 225 0.05 -11.65 19.78
CA PHE A 225 1.38 -11.49 20.36
C PHE A 225 1.85 -10.02 20.31
N GLY A 226 1.49 -9.27 19.26
CA GLY A 226 1.72 -7.83 19.18
C GLY A 226 1.03 -7.08 20.31
N PHE A 227 -0.25 -7.37 20.54
CA PHE A 227 -1.02 -6.84 21.66
C PHE A 227 -0.35 -7.12 23.01
N LEU A 228 0.05 -8.37 23.27
CA LEU A 228 0.69 -8.74 24.54
C LEU A 228 2.01 -7.98 24.77
N ARG A 229 2.81 -7.74 23.70
CA ARG A 229 4.05 -6.96 23.81
C ARG A 229 3.75 -5.50 24.16
N VAL A 230 2.82 -4.87 23.43
CA VAL A 230 2.39 -3.49 23.68
C VAL A 230 1.85 -3.36 25.11
N ALA A 231 0.95 -4.25 25.52
CA ALA A 231 0.37 -4.22 26.86
C ALA A 231 1.40 -4.39 28.00
N ARG A 232 2.48 -5.16 27.77
CA ARG A 232 3.57 -5.29 28.75
C ARG A 232 4.44 -4.03 28.85
N THR A 233 4.62 -3.32 27.73
CA THR A 233 5.46 -2.11 27.69
C THR A 233 4.74 -0.91 28.31
N LEU A 234 3.39 -0.90 28.29
CA LEU A 234 2.58 0.17 28.87
C LEU A 234 2.27 -0.01 30.38
N ARG A 235 2.69 -1.11 30.99
CA ARG A 235 2.63 -1.36 32.44
C ARG A 235 3.88 -0.90 33.15
#